data_263c4080d4371759e5b49369201cd215
#
_entry.id   263c4080d4371759e5b49369201cd215
#
_cell.length_a   1.000
_cell.length_b   1.000
_cell.length_c   1.000
_cell.angle_alpha   90.00
_cell.angle_beta   90.00
_cell.angle_gamma   90.00
#
_symmetry.space_group_name_H-M   'P 1'
#
loop_
_entity.id
_entity.type
_entity.pdbx_description
1 polymer ?
#
loop_
_entity_poly.entity_id
_entity_poly.type
_entity_poly.pdbx_seq_one_letter_code
_entity_poly.pdbx_strand_id
1 'polypeptide(L)'
;MHANLKRFLDTVLPLAEKHGMKLAIHPDDPPRSPMGGLNRIMSTVEDYEWLLSLSDSPSNGLALCIGCFAEMGCDVVEIIERFKDRLYFVHFRNISGETDDFIETFPDDGDLDLARILRKLDEIDYDGCMRPDHVPSLSREDVEMEGYGFQGHIFTLGYMRGLLDAG
;
A
#
# COMPACT_ATOMS: atom_id res chain seq x y z
N MET A 1 11.22 -11.63 14.96
CA MET A 1 11.13 -11.02 13.60
C MET A 1 11.75 -9.63 13.58
N HIS A 2 11.41 -8.73 14.50
CA HIS A 2 11.94 -7.35 14.59
C HIS A 2 13.48 -7.25 14.49
N ALA A 3 14.22 -8.03 15.27
CA ALA A 3 15.69 -8.02 15.22
C ALA A 3 16.25 -8.47 13.83
N ASN A 4 15.52 -9.33 13.12
CA ASN A 4 15.93 -9.76 11.79
C ASN A 4 15.68 -8.67 10.74
N LEU A 5 14.55 -7.96 10.84
CA LEU A 5 14.27 -6.82 9.95
C LEU A 5 15.30 -5.70 10.17
N LYS A 6 15.60 -5.38 11.45
CA LYS A 6 16.64 -4.38 11.74
C LYS A 6 17.98 -4.78 11.11
N ARG A 7 18.43 -6.01 11.30
CA ARG A 7 19.71 -6.49 10.73
C ARG A 7 19.68 -6.47 9.18
N PHE A 8 18.55 -6.78 8.58
CA PHE A 8 18.38 -6.68 7.13
C PHE A 8 18.54 -5.22 6.66
N LEU A 9 17.84 -4.29 7.32
CA LEU A 9 17.93 -2.86 7.00
C LEU A 9 19.35 -2.31 7.21
N ASP A 10 19.99 -2.63 8.32
CA ASP A 10 21.38 -2.22 8.60
C ASP A 10 22.35 -2.67 7.49
N THR A 11 22.04 -3.79 6.82
CA THR A 11 22.88 -4.33 5.74
C THR A 11 22.53 -3.71 4.38
N VAL A 12 21.24 -3.54 4.08
CA VAL A 12 20.77 -3.21 2.73
C VAL A 12 20.69 -1.70 2.50
N LEU A 13 20.32 -0.91 3.51
CA LEU A 13 20.13 0.54 3.36
C LEU A 13 21.39 1.27 2.86
N PRO A 14 22.61 0.98 3.35
CA PRO A 14 23.82 1.63 2.79
C PRO A 14 24.04 1.33 1.31
N LEU A 15 23.64 0.16 0.84
CA LEU A 15 23.72 -0.20 -0.58
C LEU A 15 22.63 0.50 -1.38
N ALA A 16 21.42 0.57 -0.85
CA ALA A 16 20.31 1.27 -1.47
C ALA A 16 20.64 2.76 -1.67
N GLU A 17 21.14 3.42 -0.63
CA GLU A 17 21.60 4.82 -0.73
C GLU A 17 22.68 5.01 -1.78
N LYS A 18 23.70 4.15 -1.76
CA LYS A 18 24.81 4.21 -2.75
C LYS A 18 24.33 4.14 -4.19
N HIS A 19 23.23 3.44 -4.44
CA HIS A 19 22.67 3.24 -5.78
C HIS A 19 21.41 4.07 -6.05
N GLY A 20 21.05 5.01 -5.16
CA GLY A 20 19.87 5.85 -5.32
C GLY A 20 18.55 5.08 -5.29
N MET A 21 18.53 3.90 -4.64
CA MET A 21 17.36 3.05 -4.55
C MET A 21 16.55 3.35 -3.28
N LYS A 22 15.26 3.12 -3.34
CA LYS A 22 14.34 3.22 -2.20
C LYS A 22 13.80 1.83 -1.84
N LEU A 23 13.70 1.55 -0.55
CA LEU A 23 12.99 0.39 -0.03
C LEU A 23 11.60 0.85 0.40
N ALA A 24 10.58 0.26 -0.19
CA ALA A 24 9.18 0.53 0.15
C ALA A 24 8.59 -0.73 0.80
N ILE A 25 8.54 -0.75 2.15
CA ILE A 25 8.04 -1.91 2.88
C ILE A 25 6.52 -1.90 2.86
N HIS A 26 5.95 -3.00 2.35
CA HIS A 26 4.52 -3.21 2.22
C HIS A 26 3.90 -3.68 3.54
N PRO A 27 2.64 -3.30 3.88
CA PRO A 27 1.90 -3.90 4.98
C PRO A 27 1.80 -5.42 4.87
N ASP A 28 1.61 -6.07 6.00
CA ASP A 28 1.06 -7.43 5.97
C ASP A 28 -0.32 -7.39 5.32
N ASP A 29 -0.63 -8.37 4.47
CA ASP A 29 -1.90 -8.46 3.76
C ASP A 29 -2.56 -9.84 4.04
N PRO A 30 -3.72 -9.85 4.67
CA PRO A 30 -4.36 -8.75 5.39
C PRO A 30 -3.54 -8.30 6.61
N PRO A 31 -3.72 -7.05 7.12
CA PRO A 31 -2.93 -6.49 8.22
C PRO A 31 -3.38 -7.05 9.58
N ARG A 32 -3.16 -8.34 9.76
CA ARG A 32 -3.56 -9.09 10.94
C ARG A 32 -2.42 -9.90 11.53
N SER A 33 -2.25 -9.81 12.85
CA SER A 33 -1.23 -10.58 13.58
C SER A 33 -1.81 -11.12 14.89
N PRO A 34 -1.67 -12.46 15.20
CA PRO A 34 -1.08 -13.49 14.34
C PRO A 34 -2.02 -13.95 13.22
N MET A 35 -1.46 -14.48 12.14
CA MET A 35 -2.21 -15.13 11.08
C MET A 35 -1.64 -16.52 10.81
N GLY A 36 -2.50 -17.55 10.79
CA GLY A 36 -2.08 -18.94 10.63
C GLY A 36 -1.08 -19.41 11.70
N GLY A 37 -1.14 -18.83 12.92
CA GLY A 37 -0.21 -19.13 14.01
C GLY A 37 1.17 -18.44 13.88
N LEU A 38 1.36 -17.60 12.87
CA LEU A 38 2.60 -16.82 12.67
C LEU A 38 2.37 -15.35 13.04
N ASN A 39 3.28 -14.81 13.85
CA ASN A 39 3.28 -13.39 14.13
C ASN A 39 3.75 -12.61 12.90
N ARG A 40 3.14 -11.44 12.69
CA ARG A 40 3.50 -10.47 11.66
C ARG A 40 3.99 -9.18 12.32
N ILE A 41 4.60 -8.29 11.56
CA ILE A 41 5.29 -7.11 12.11
C ILE A 41 5.03 -5.81 11.34
N MET A 42 4.10 -5.85 10.36
CA MET A 42 3.68 -4.69 9.58
C MET A 42 2.14 -4.66 9.49
N SER A 43 1.48 -4.78 10.64
CA SER A 43 0.01 -4.92 10.72
C SER A 43 -0.68 -3.70 11.33
N THR A 44 0.08 -2.74 11.83
CA THR A 44 -0.44 -1.52 12.47
C THR A 44 0.35 -0.28 12.05
N VAL A 45 -0.20 0.90 12.30
CA VAL A 45 0.49 2.19 12.05
C VAL A 45 1.74 2.32 12.92
N GLU A 46 1.69 1.84 14.16
CA GLU A 46 2.81 1.85 15.11
C GLU A 46 3.98 0.98 14.61
N ASP A 47 3.70 -0.11 13.88
CA ASP A 47 4.74 -0.92 13.25
C ASP A 47 5.53 -0.10 12.21
N TYR A 48 4.86 0.80 11.48
CA TYR A 48 5.52 1.70 10.53
C TYR A 48 6.30 2.81 11.22
N GLU A 49 5.81 3.36 12.31
CA GLU A 49 6.58 4.30 13.11
C GLU A 49 7.85 3.65 13.66
N TRP A 50 7.71 2.43 14.18
CA TRP A 50 8.85 1.64 14.61
C TRP A 50 9.82 1.36 13.45
N LEU A 51 9.34 0.92 12.28
CA LEU A 51 10.14 0.68 11.08
C LEU A 51 10.97 1.90 10.71
N LEU A 52 10.36 3.07 10.66
CA LEU A 52 11.03 4.31 10.28
C LEU A 52 12.01 4.77 11.36
N SER A 53 11.76 4.46 12.64
CA SER A 53 12.68 4.74 13.74
C SER A 53 13.96 3.91 13.73
N LEU A 54 14.01 2.81 12.97
CA LEU A 54 15.18 1.94 12.88
C LEU A 54 16.35 2.58 12.14
N SER A 55 16.07 3.54 11.24
CA SER A 55 17.10 4.20 10.44
C SER A 55 16.59 5.52 9.84
N ASP A 56 17.39 6.57 9.95
CA ASP A 56 17.16 7.87 9.31
C ASP A 56 17.47 7.85 7.80
N SER A 57 17.91 6.72 7.26
CA SER A 57 18.22 6.56 5.85
C SER A 57 17.08 7.06 4.96
N PRO A 58 17.37 7.94 3.97
CA PRO A 58 16.37 8.35 3.01
C PRO A 58 15.94 7.22 2.06
N SER A 59 16.55 6.05 2.18
CA SER A 59 16.16 4.84 1.43
C SER A 59 15.22 3.93 2.22
N ASN A 60 14.96 4.22 3.51
CA ASN A 60 14.01 3.49 4.35
C ASN A 60 12.63 4.12 4.28
N GLY A 61 11.64 3.42 3.78
CA GLY A 61 10.29 3.94 3.64
C GLY A 61 9.23 2.87 3.46
N LEU A 62 8.05 3.28 3.08
CA LEU A 62 6.88 2.42 3.01
C LEU A 62 6.21 2.42 1.64
N ALA A 63 5.55 1.32 1.36
CA ALA A 63 4.53 1.23 0.33
C ALA A 63 3.15 1.49 0.98
N LEU A 64 2.44 2.48 0.46
CA LEU A 64 1.05 2.72 0.81
C LEU A 64 0.17 1.74 0.03
N CYS A 65 -0.23 0.65 0.65
CA CYS A 65 -1.36 -0.11 0.16
C CYS A 65 -2.64 0.52 0.70
N ILE A 66 -3.37 1.21 -0.16
CA ILE A 66 -4.59 1.95 0.23
C ILE A 66 -5.58 1.01 0.93
N GLY A 67 -5.81 -0.19 0.38
CA GLY A 67 -6.68 -1.19 0.98
C GLY A 67 -6.20 -1.64 2.35
N CYS A 68 -4.92 -2.03 2.50
CA CYS A 68 -4.41 -2.51 3.79
C CYS A 68 -4.50 -1.45 4.90
N PHE A 69 -4.20 -0.18 4.62
CA PHE A 69 -4.36 0.87 5.63
C PHE A 69 -5.83 1.15 5.96
N ALA A 70 -6.73 1.01 4.98
CA ALA A 70 -8.16 1.06 5.25
C ALA A 70 -8.66 -0.13 6.09
N GLU A 71 -8.17 -1.34 5.81
CA GLU A 71 -8.42 -2.54 6.62
C GLU A 71 -7.94 -2.36 8.07
N MET A 72 -6.87 -1.60 8.32
CA MET A 72 -6.44 -1.21 9.69
C MET A 72 -7.40 -0.21 10.35
N GLY A 73 -8.47 0.23 9.69
CA GLY A 73 -9.40 1.24 10.19
C GLY A 73 -8.85 2.66 10.11
N CYS A 74 -7.85 2.93 9.26
CA CYS A 74 -7.22 4.24 9.15
C CYS A 74 -7.91 5.14 8.11
N ASP A 75 -7.96 6.47 8.37
CA ASP A 75 -8.14 7.43 7.27
C ASP A 75 -6.84 7.49 6.45
N VAL A 76 -6.91 6.96 5.24
CA VAL A 76 -5.74 6.87 4.34
C VAL A 76 -5.14 8.24 4.03
N VAL A 77 -5.95 9.32 4.02
CA VAL A 77 -5.46 10.68 3.81
C VAL A 77 -4.59 11.14 4.98
N GLU A 78 -4.93 10.76 6.22
CA GLU A 78 -4.09 11.04 7.39
C GLU A 78 -2.79 10.23 7.35
N ILE A 79 -2.83 8.99 6.88
CA ILE A 79 -1.64 8.15 6.68
C ILE A 79 -0.69 8.77 5.64
N ILE A 80 -1.22 9.27 4.53
CA ILE A 80 -0.42 9.97 3.51
C ILE A 80 0.28 11.17 4.12
N GLU A 81 -0.45 12.04 4.84
CA GLU A 81 0.15 13.23 5.47
C GLU A 81 1.22 12.85 6.50
N ARG A 82 0.96 11.81 7.29
CA ARG A 82 1.86 11.35 8.35
C ARG A 82 3.19 10.82 7.82
N PHE A 83 3.17 10.13 6.70
CA PHE A 83 4.33 9.44 6.16
C PHE A 83 4.85 10.01 4.83
N LYS A 84 4.39 11.18 4.41
CA LYS A 84 4.68 11.79 3.10
C LYS A 84 6.16 11.78 2.70
N ASP A 85 7.07 12.04 3.65
CA ASP A 85 8.52 12.11 3.38
C ASP A 85 9.16 10.73 3.16
N ARG A 86 8.44 9.65 3.42
CA ARG A 86 8.91 8.26 3.36
C ARG A 86 8.00 7.36 2.55
N LEU A 87 7.06 7.93 1.80
CA LEU A 87 6.15 7.23 0.91
C LEU A 87 6.79 7.05 -0.46
N TYR A 88 7.07 5.78 -0.86
CA TYR A 88 7.84 5.50 -2.08
C TYR A 88 7.11 4.68 -3.11
N PHE A 89 6.00 4.05 -2.75
CA PHE A 89 5.19 3.26 -3.67
C PHE A 89 3.72 3.28 -3.23
N VAL A 90 2.79 3.26 -4.17
CA VAL A 90 1.35 3.21 -3.88
C VAL A 90 0.71 2.02 -4.57
N HIS A 91 0.01 1.19 -3.81
CA HIS A 91 -0.92 0.19 -4.29
C HIS A 91 -2.34 0.76 -4.27
N PHE A 92 -2.93 0.87 -5.45
CA PHE A 92 -4.24 1.45 -5.64
C PHE A 92 -5.30 0.36 -5.62
N ARG A 93 -5.97 0.21 -4.48
CA ARG A 93 -6.97 -0.81 -4.21
C ARG A 93 -8.10 -0.22 -3.38
N ASN A 94 -9.34 -0.59 -3.70
CA ASN A 94 -10.51 -0.27 -2.89
C ASN A 94 -11.04 -1.54 -2.19
N ILE A 95 -11.66 -1.35 -1.06
CA ILE A 95 -12.29 -2.39 -0.27
C ILE A 95 -13.65 -1.90 0.25
N SER A 96 -14.49 -2.84 0.69
CA SER A 96 -15.65 -2.55 1.53
C SER A 96 -15.60 -3.40 2.79
N GLY A 97 -15.80 -2.78 3.97
CA GLY A 97 -15.68 -3.39 5.28
C GLY A 97 -14.39 -3.06 6.02
N GLU A 98 -14.08 -3.82 7.04
CA GLU A 98 -12.95 -3.60 7.96
C GLU A 98 -12.13 -4.87 8.17
N THR A 99 -11.04 -4.78 8.94
CA THR A 99 -9.98 -5.78 9.16
C THR A 99 -10.41 -7.24 9.26
N ASP A 100 -11.51 -7.51 9.93
CA ASP A 100 -11.97 -8.88 10.19
C ASP A 100 -13.08 -9.34 9.25
N ASP A 101 -13.68 -8.42 8.49
CA ASP A 101 -14.77 -8.67 7.56
C ASP A 101 -14.77 -7.64 6.42
N PHE A 102 -13.92 -7.85 5.45
CA PHE A 102 -13.83 -6.99 4.26
C PHE A 102 -13.89 -7.81 2.98
N ILE A 103 -14.23 -7.14 1.91
CA ILE A 103 -14.12 -7.66 0.55
C ILE A 103 -13.31 -6.69 -0.32
N GLU A 104 -12.52 -7.22 -1.21
CA GLU A 104 -11.87 -6.45 -2.27
C GLU A 104 -12.91 -6.09 -3.33
N THR A 105 -12.93 -4.83 -3.75
CA THR A 105 -13.91 -4.31 -4.70
C THR A 105 -13.25 -3.76 -5.95
N PHE A 106 -14.03 -3.48 -6.97
CA PHE A 106 -13.58 -2.60 -8.05
C PHE A 106 -13.32 -1.19 -7.50
N PRO A 107 -12.44 -0.39 -8.13
CA PRO A 107 -12.03 0.90 -7.59
C PRO A 107 -13.19 1.89 -7.41
N ASP A 108 -14.26 1.74 -8.16
CA ASP A 108 -15.46 2.58 -8.14
C ASP A 108 -16.59 2.05 -7.22
N ASP A 109 -16.42 0.86 -6.61
CA ASP A 109 -17.48 0.16 -5.87
C ASP A 109 -17.09 -0.17 -4.41
N GLY A 110 -16.09 0.49 -3.86
CA GLY A 110 -15.65 0.32 -2.47
C GLY A 110 -16.00 1.52 -1.60
N ASP A 111 -15.66 1.40 -0.32
CA ASP A 111 -15.99 2.40 0.70
C ASP A 111 -15.04 3.62 0.69
N LEU A 112 -13.91 3.54 -0.05
CA LEU A 112 -12.91 4.59 -0.05
C LEU A 112 -13.15 5.60 -1.18
N ASP A 113 -13.08 6.89 -0.85
CA ASP A 113 -13.01 7.98 -1.84
C ASP A 113 -11.60 8.04 -2.44
N LEU A 114 -11.36 7.22 -3.45
CA LEU A 114 -10.07 7.16 -4.14
C LEU A 114 -9.70 8.47 -4.85
N ALA A 115 -10.69 9.27 -5.25
CA ALA A 115 -10.44 10.60 -5.81
C ALA A 115 -9.88 11.57 -4.75
N ARG A 116 -10.41 11.53 -3.51
CA ARG A 116 -9.86 12.28 -2.37
C ARG A 116 -8.42 11.85 -2.05
N ILE A 117 -8.16 10.54 -2.10
CA ILE A 117 -6.83 9.98 -1.85
C ILE A 117 -5.83 10.44 -2.92
N LEU A 118 -6.20 10.41 -4.20
CA LEU A 118 -5.34 10.90 -5.29
C LEU A 118 -5.07 12.40 -5.18
N ARG A 119 -6.08 13.21 -4.86
CA ARG A 119 -5.86 14.65 -4.59
C ARG A 119 -4.87 14.88 -3.45
N LYS A 120 -4.92 14.05 -2.41
CA LYS A 120 -3.97 14.16 -1.29
C LYS A 120 -2.55 13.77 -1.71
N LEU A 121 -2.38 12.79 -2.58
CA LEU A 121 -1.06 12.46 -3.14
C LEU A 121 -0.51 13.60 -4.00
N ASP A 122 -1.37 14.27 -4.78
CA ASP A 122 -0.99 15.46 -5.57
C ASP A 122 -0.61 16.64 -4.64
N GLU A 123 -1.37 16.91 -3.59
CA GLU A 123 -1.09 17.96 -2.60
C GLU A 123 0.27 17.83 -1.92
N ILE A 124 0.81 16.62 -1.80
CA ILE A 124 2.14 16.36 -1.22
C ILE A 124 3.25 16.23 -2.29
N ASP A 125 2.94 16.58 -3.54
CA ASP A 125 3.87 16.44 -4.69
C ASP A 125 4.41 15.01 -4.84
N TYR A 126 3.57 13.98 -4.64
CA TYR A 126 4.00 12.59 -4.79
C TYR A 126 4.35 12.25 -6.24
N ASP A 127 5.62 11.96 -6.50
CA ASP A 127 6.18 11.62 -7.82
C ASP A 127 6.59 10.13 -7.95
N GLY A 128 6.24 9.32 -6.95
CA GLY A 128 6.58 7.90 -6.92
C GLY A 128 5.69 7.03 -7.83
N CYS A 129 6.04 5.75 -7.88
CA CYS A 129 5.27 4.77 -8.65
C CYS A 129 3.93 4.45 -7.97
N MET A 130 2.88 4.33 -8.77
CA MET A 130 1.57 3.84 -8.36
C MET A 130 1.10 2.74 -9.33
N ARG A 131 0.51 1.68 -8.81
CA ARG A 131 -0.05 0.60 -9.61
C ARG A 131 -1.40 0.12 -9.07
N PRO A 132 -2.26 -0.47 -9.93
CA PRO A 132 -3.34 -1.31 -9.45
C PRO A 132 -2.81 -2.40 -8.53
N ASP A 133 -3.60 -2.76 -7.54
CA ASP A 133 -3.36 -3.90 -6.68
C ASP A 133 -4.44 -4.96 -6.90
N HIS A 134 -4.91 -5.67 -5.89
CA HIS A 134 -5.97 -6.64 -6.07
C HIS A 134 -7.26 -6.00 -6.59
N VAL A 135 -7.96 -6.72 -7.43
CA VAL A 135 -9.25 -6.33 -7.98
C VAL A 135 -10.06 -7.59 -8.30
N PRO A 136 -11.39 -7.59 -8.12
CA PRO A 136 -12.19 -8.75 -8.46
C PRO A 136 -12.02 -9.17 -9.92
N SER A 137 -12.02 -10.48 -10.16
CA SER A 137 -11.99 -11.03 -11.51
C SER A 137 -13.32 -10.81 -12.20
N LEU A 138 -13.30 -10.50 -13.49
CA LEU A 138 -14.51 -10.38 -14.28
C LEU A 138 -15.06 -11.77 -14.63
N SER A 139 -16.40 -11.85 -14.82
CA SER A 139 -17.06 -13.09 -15.20
C SER A 139 -16.45 -13.67 -16.48
N ARG A 140 -16.07 -14.94 -16.44
CA ARG A 140 -15.43 -15.70 -17.52
C ARG A 140 -13.96 -15.30 -17.80
N GLU A 141 -13.35 -14.54 -16.93
CA GLU A 141 -11.91 -14.32 -16.97
C GLU A 141 -11.21 -15.59 -16.43
N ASP A 142 -10.31 -16.16 -17.23
CA ASP A 142 -9.46 -17.26 -16.79
C ASP A 142 -8.24 -16.66 -16.06
N VAL A 143 -8.25 -16.74 -14.74
CA VAL A 143 -7.20 -16.17 -13.91
C VAL A 143 -6.44 -17.27 -13.18
N GLU A 144 -5.12 -17.23 -13.26
CA GLU A 144 -4.24 -18.15 -12.53
C GLU A 144 -4.23 -17.83 -11.01
N MET A 145 -4.50 -16.56 -10.65
CA MET A 145 -4.51 -16.07 -9.27
C MET A 145 -5.64 -15.07 -9.09
N GLU A 146 -6.51 -15.32 -8.13
CA GLU A 146 -7.56 -14.37 -7.76
C GLU A 146 -6.96 -13.02 -7.36
N GLY A 147 -7.66 -11.94 -7.68
CA GLY A 147 -7.19 -10.57 -7.45
C GLY A 147 -6.25 -10.02 -8.53
N TYR A 148 -5.77 -10.84 -9.46
CA TYR A 148 -4.80 -10.44 -10.49
C TYR A 148 -5.30 -10.64 -11.93
N GLY A 149 -6.61 -10.60 -12.14
CA GLY A 149 -7.21 -10.67 -13.47
C GLY A 149 -6.79 -9.50 -14.37
N PHE A 150 -6.38 -9.81 -15.60
CA PHE A 150 -5.90 -8.79 -16.54
C PHE A 150 -6.96 -7.72 -16.85
N GLN A 151 -8.21 -8.13 -17.04
CA GLN A 151 -9.31 -7.21 -17.38
C GLN A 151 -9.61 -6.27 -16.21
N GLY A 152 -9.63 -6.78 -14.98
CA GLY A 152 -9.79 -5.97 -13.79
C GLY A 152 -8.67 -4.94 -13.61
N HIS A 153 -7.42 -5.33 -13.87
CA HIS A 153 -6.29 -4.39 -13.85
C HIS A 153 -6.39 -3.30 -14.93
N ILE A 154 -6.82 -3.65 -16.16
CA ILE A 154 -7.05 -2.65 -17.22
C ILE A 154 -8.16 -1.68 -16.83
N PHE A 155 -9.24 -2.17 -16.24
CA PHE A 155 -10.31 -1.32 -15.71
C PHE A 155 -9.77 -0.34 -14.65
N THR A 156 -9.02 -0.85 -13.69
CA THR A 156 -8.43 -0.03 -12.62
C THR A 156 -7.47 1.01 -13.17
N LEU A 157 -6.61 0.66 -14.12
CA LEU A 157 -5.72 1.61 -14.80
C LEU A 157 -6.50 2.71 -15.53
N GLY A 158 -7.58 2.35 -16.21
CA GLY A 158 -8.48 3.32 -16.87
C GLY A 158 -9.15 4.26 -15.87
N TYR A 159 -9.60 3.74 -14.75
CA TYR A 159 -10.18 4.52 -13.65
C TYR A 159 -9.16 5.49 -13.02
N MET A 160 -7.97 5.00 -12.67
CA MET A 160 -6.87 5.84 -12.17
C MET A 160 -6.55 6.97 -13.16
N ARG A 161 -6.42 6.64 -14.44
CA ARG A 161 -6.13 7.63 -15.48
C ARG A 161 -7.25 8.67 -15.58
N GLY A 162 -8.50 8.23 -15.56
CA GLY A 162 -9.66 9.14 -15.60
C GLY A 162 -9.70 10.10 -14.43
N LEU A 163 -9.35 9.64 -13.21
CA LEU A 163 -9.27 10.51 -12.04
C LEU A 163 -8.13 11.55 -12.14
N LEU A 164 -6.96 11.13 -12.63
CA LEU A 164 -5.81 12.01 -12.82
C LEU A 164 -6.05 13.06 -13.92
N ASP A 165 -6.79 12.72 -14.96
CA ASP A 165 -7.10 13.66 -16.04
C ASP A 165 -8.25 14.63 -15.69
N ALA A 166 -9.03 14.34 -14.63
CA ALA A 166 -10.17 15.15 -14.18
C ALA A 166 -9.82 16.15 -13.06
N GLY A 167 -8.69 16.00 -12.38
CA GLY A 167 -8.21 16.88 -11.30
C GLY A 167 -7.21 17.87 -11.79
#